data_983acbf2ec0da68ca8b523a19e82cccc
#
_entry.id   983acbf2ec0da68ca8b523a19e82cccc
#
_cell.length_a   1.000
_cell.length_b   1.000
_cell.length_c   1.000
_cell.angle_alpha   90.00
_cell.angle_beta   90.00
_cell.angle_gamma   90.00
#
_symmetry.space_group_name_H-M   'P 1'
#
loop_
_entity.id
_entity.type
_entity.pdbx_description
1 polymer ?
#
loop_
_entity_poly.entity_id
_entity_poly.type
_entity_poly.pdbx_seq_one_letter_code
_entity_poly.pdbx_strand_id
1 'polypeptide(L)'
;MNSLLKLIFPAVGVGLLTFTWSVAIHGSGGVAAFFGVGGAALAYNLFRLAGLTAFTLVSFQVLTGPYMSFWEKLYGPGFYRFHAYEGLVALLFALLHPTLL
;
A
#
# COMPACT_ATOMS: atom_id res chain seq x y z
N MET A 1 24.22 -10.50 5.60
CA MET A 1 23.74 -9.25 4.96
C MET A 1 22.48 -9.47 4.13
N ASN A 2 22.43 -10.49 3.28
CA ASN A 2 21.26 -10.75 2.45
C ASN A 2 19.99 -11.01 3.26
N SER A 3 20.08 -11.73 4.39
CA SER A 3 18.92 -11.97 5.24
C SER A 3 18.39 -10.70 5.87
N LEU A 4 19.27 -9.76 6.22
CA LEU A 4 18.86 -8.46 6.75
C LEU A 4 18.14 -7.64 5.68
N LEU A 5 18.68 -7.60 4.46
CA LEU A 5 18.05 -6.89 3.35
C LEU A 5 16.68 -7.49 3.01
N LYS A 6 16.54 -8.81 3.09
CA LYS A 6 15.26 -9.48 2.84
C LYS A 6 14.20 -9.10 3.86
N LEU A 7 14.60 -8.77 5.09
CA LEU A 7 13.67 -8.34 6.14
C LEU A 7 13.36 -6.87 6.05
N ILE A 8 14.31 -6.05 5.61
CA ILE A 8 14.12 -4.59 5.55
C ILE A 8 13.02 -4.20 4.57
N PHE A 9 13.01 -4.82 3.39
CA PHE A 9 12.03 -4.46 2.36
C PHE A 9 10.58 -4.65 2.82
N PRO A 10 10.17 -5.87 3.28
CA PRO A 10 8.80 -6.03 3.77
C PRO A 10 8.53 -5.22 5.05
N ALA A 11 9.51 -5.02 5.91
CA ALA A 11 9.34 -4.20 7.11
C ALA A 11 9.03 -2.75 6.74
N VAL A 12 9.74 -2.19 5.76
CA VAL A 12 9.47 -0.83 5.28
C VAL A 12 8.08 -0.76 4.65
N GLY A 13 7.70 -1.77 3.85
CA GLY A 13 6.39 -1.80 3.22
C GLY A 13 5.25 -1.82 4.22
N VAL A 14 5.31 -2.74 5.18
CA VAL A 14 4.31 -2.85 6.23
C VAL A 14 4.30 -1.59 7.09
N GLY A 15 5.47 -1.06 7.42
CA GLY A 15 5.59 0.16 8.22
C GLY A 15 4.96 1.36 7.52
N LEU A 16 5.20 1.54 6.22
CA LEU A 16 4.61 2.65 5.48
C LEU A 16 3.09 2.53 5.37
N LEU A 17 2.57 1.33 5.09
CA LEU A 17 1.14 1.11 5.04
C LEU A 17 0.50 1.35 6.40
N THR A 18 1.09 0.84 7.47
CA THR A 18 0.60 1.05 8.82
C THR A 18 0.61 2.53 9.17
N PHE A 19 1.69 3.23 8.82
CA PHE A 19 1.82 4.67 9.09
C PHE A 19 0.74 5.46 8.34
N THR A 20 0.53 5.20 7.04
CA THR A 20 -0.47 5.94 6.26
C THR A 20 -1.89 5.70 6.77
N TRP A 21 -2.20 4.47 7.15
CA TRP A 21 -3.50 4.14 7.72
C TRP A 21 -3.69 4.78 9.09
N SER A 22 -2.64 4.79 9.92
CA SER A 22 -2.69 5.42 11.24
C SER A 22 -2.94 6.92 11.11
N VAL A 23 -2.23 7.60 10.20
CA VAL A 23 -2.42 9.03 9.98
C VAL A 23 -3.85 9.33 9.52
N ALA A 24 -4.39 8.53 8.59
CA ALA A 24 -5.74 8.73 8.09
C ALA A 24 -6.78 8.52 9.19
N ILE A 25 -6.63 7.46 9.98
CA ILE A 25 -7.59 7.12 11.04
C ILE A 25 -7.52 8.13 12.18
N HIS A 26 -6.31 8.46 12.65
CA HIS A 26 -6.15 9.44 13.74
C HIS A 26 -6.59 10.83 13.32
N GLY A 27 -6.32 11.20 12.07
CA GLY A 27 -6.77 12.47 11.53
C GLY A 27 -8.29 12.61 11.48
N SER A 28 -9.02 11.49 11.51
CA SER A 28 -10.47 11.46 11.52
C SER A 28 -11.06 11.31 12.93
N GLY A 29 -10.22 11.28 13.97
CA GLY A 29 -10.66 11.18 15.36
C GLY A 29 -10.61 9.78 15.97
N GLY A 30 -9.94 8.82 15.30
CA GLY A 30 -9.78 7.45 15.76
C GLY A 30 -10.59 6.47 14.95
N VAL A 31 -10.46 5.18 15.29
CA VAL A 31 -11.10 4.09 14.52
C VAL A 31 -12.62 4.22 14.52
N ALA A 32 -13.21 4.47 15.69
CA ALA A 32 -14.67 4.58 15.79
C ALA A 32 -15.19 5.76 14.98
N ALA A 33 -14.50 6.90 15.04
CA ALA A 33 -14.91 8.08 14.27
C ALA A 33 -14.70 7.87 12.77
N PHE A 34 -13.63 7.18 12.38
CA PHE A 34 -13.35 6.93 10.96
C PHE A 34 -14.44 6.08 10.31
N PHE A 35 -14.86 5.00 10.97
CA PHE A 35 -15.83 4.06 10.42
C PHE A 35 -17.27 4.35 10.83
N GLY A 36 -17.46 5.10 11.91
CA GLY A 36 -18.78 5.33 12.48
C GLY A 36 -19.56 6.48 11.90
N VAL A 37 -18.95 7.26 10.97
CA VAL A 37 -19.62 8.44 10.40
C VAL A 37 -20.73 8.11 9.42
N GLY A 38 -20.62 6.99 8.70
CA GLY A 38 -21.63 6.54 7.76
C GLY A 38 -21.81 7.45 6.54
N GLY A 39 -22.59 6.98 5.57
CA GLY A 39 -22.98 7.77 4.40
C GLY A 39 -21.83 8.34 3.60
N ALA A 40 -21.99 9.58 3.13
CA ALA A 40 -21.00 10.26 2.29
C ALA A 40 -19.69 10.51 3.03
N ALA A 41 -19.75 10.75 4.35
CA ALA A 41 -18.53 10.97 5.15
C ALA A 41 -17.68 9.72 5.23
N LEU A 42 -18.29 8.55 5.37
CA LEU A 42 -17.57 7.27 5.34
C LEU A 42 -16.95 7.04 3.96
N ALA A 43 -17.71 7.29 2.89
CA ALA A 43 -17.18 7.15 1.53
C ALA A 43 -15.97 8.06 1.31
N TYR A 44 -16.00 9.28 1.82
CA TYR A 44 -14.86 10.19 1.72
C TYR A 44 -13.65 9.68 2.49
N ASN A 45 -13.86 9.15 3.70
CA ASN A 45 -12.77 8.59 4.49
C ASN A 45 -12.14 7.39 3.78
N LEU A 46 -12.97 6.51 3.20
CA LEU A 46 -12.48 5.35 2.46
C LEU A 46 -11.79 5.78 1.15
N PHE A 47 -12.28 6.84 0.50
CA PHE A 47 -11.65 7.42 -0.67
C PHE A 47 -10.22 7.86 -0.36
N ARG A 48 -10.03 8.57 0.74
CA ARG A 48 -8.70 9.02 1.15
C ARG A 48 -7.79 7.83 1.45
N LEU A 49 -8.31 6.84 2.19
CA LEU A 49 -7.54 5.67 2.56
C LEU A 49 -7.15 4.85 1.33
N ALA A 50 -8.07 4.66 0.40
CA ALA A 50 -7.80 3.95 -0.84
C ALA A 50 -6.73 4.67 -1.67
N GLY A 51 -6.80 6.00 -1.73
CA GLY A 51 -5.81 6.80 -2.45
C GLY A 51 -4.42 6.70 -1.83
N LEU A 52 -4.31 6.79 -0.52
CA LEU A 52 -3.04 6.65 0.18
C LEU A 52 -2.45 5.25 0.00
N THR A 53 -3.30 4.22 0.07
CA THR A 53 -2.86 2.84 -0.14
C THR A 53 -2.37 2.65 -1.57
N ALA A 54 -3.14 3.13 -2.56
CA ALA A 54 -2.75 3.03 -3.96
C ALA A 54 -1.43 3.74 -4.23
N PHE A 55 -1.26 4.95 -3.68
CA PHE A 55 -0.02 5.71 -3.86
C PHE A 55 1.18 4.95 -3.29
N THR A 56 1.04 4.38 -2.09
CA THR A 56 2.11 3.62 -1.45
C THR A 56 2.47 2.40 -2.29
N LEU A 57 1.46 1.65 -2.77
CA LEU A 57 1.69 0.44 -3.56
C LEU A 57 2.30 0.76 -4.93
N VAL A 58 1.88 1.85 -5.58
CA VAL A 58 2.47 2.28 -6.85
C VAL A 58 3.93 2.70 -6.64
N SER A 59 4.24 3.34 -5.51
CA SER A 59 5.62 3.69 -5.17
C SER A 59 6.50 2.45 -5.10
N PHE A 60 6.01 1.35 -4.51
CA PHE A 60 6.73 0.08 -4.50
C PHE A 60 6.88 -0.51 -5.89
N GLN A 61 5.90 -0.35 -6.77
CA GLN A 61 6.01 -0.78 -8.16
C GLN A 61 7.18 -0.07 -8.86
N VAL A 62 7.31 1.23 -8.63
CA VAL A 62 8.40 2.03 -9.21
C VAL A 62 9.75 1.61 -8.65
N LEU A 63 9.80 1.27 -7.35
CA LEU A 63 11.04 0.81 -6.72
C LEU A 63 11.45 -0.58 -7.17
N THR A 64 10.50 -1.46 -7.48
CA THR A 64 10.81 -2.86 -7.79
C THR A 64 10.91 -3.12 -9.29
N GLY A 65 10.09 -2.47 -10.11
CA GLY A 65 10.02 -2.76 -11.53
C GLY A 65 11.33 -2.57 -12.29
N PRO A 66 11.92 -1.34 -12.29
CA PRO A 66 13.15 -1.10 -13.03
C PRO A 66 14.37 -1.87 -12.50
N TYR A 67 14.31 -2.30 -11.24
CA TYR A 67 15.41 -3.01 -10.59
C TYR A 67 15.08 -4.48 -10.37
N MET A 68 14.26 -5.05 -11.22
CA MET A 68 13.77 -6.42 -11.05
C MET A 68 14.91 -7.42 -10.94
N SER A 69 16.00 -7.28 -11.71
CA SER A 69 17.11 -8.20 -11.63
C SER A 69 17.79 -8.19 -10.25
N PHE A 70 17.87 -7.01 -9.62
CA PHE A 70 18.39 -6.90 -8.26
C PHE A 70 17.49 -7.66 -7.27
N TRP A 71 16.19 -7.44 -7.37
CA TRP A 71 15.23 -8.07 -6.45
C TRP A 71 15.15 -9.58 -6.65
N GLU A 72 15.26 -10.05 -7.89
CA GLU A 72 15.30 -11.48 -8.18
C GLU A 72 16.55 -12.14 -7.64
N LYS A 73 17.69 -11.45 -7.66
CA LYS A 73 18.92 -11.96 -7.04
C LYS A 73 18.78 -12.07 -5.53
N LEU A 74 18.06 -11.15 -4.91
CA LEU A 74 17.88 -11.12 -3.46
C LEU A 74 16.85 -12.15 -2.99
N TYR A 75 15.68 -12.20 -3.66
CA TYR A 75 14.54 -13.02 -3.25
C TYR A 75 14.33 -14.27 -4.10
N GLY A 76 14.98 -14.36 -5.25
CA GLY A 76 14.81 -15.47 -6.17
C GLY A 76 13.84 -15.17 -7.29
N PRO A 77 13.69 -16.11 -8.26
CA PRO A 77 12.84 -15.87 -9.46
C PRO A 77 11.36 -15.62 -9.14
N GLY A 78 10.88 -16.07 -7.98
CA GLY A 78 9.50 -15.86 -7.55
C GLY A 78 9.14 -14.42 -7.26
N PHE A 79 10.13 -13.54 -7.13
CA PHE A 79 9.87 -12.12 -6.84
C PHE A 79 9.05 -11.46 -7.94
N TYR A 80 9.22 -11.89 -9.19
CA TYR A 80 8.42 -11.37 -10.31
C TYR A 80 6.91 -11.56 -10.05
N ARG A 81 6.53 -12.70 -9.49
CA ARG A 81 5.11 -12.95 -9.15
C ARG A 81 4.62 -12.01 -8.07
N PHE A 82 5.45 -11.77 -7.04
CA PHE A 82 5.12 -10.81 -6.00
C PHE A 82 4.89 -9.44 -6.59
N HIS A 83 5.78 -8.99 -7.48
CA HIS A 83 5.65 -7.70 -8.16
C HIS A 83 4.34 -7.62 -8.95
N ALA A 84 4.00 -8.68 -9.68
CA ALA A 84 2.77 -8.72 -10.48
C ALA A 84 1.52 -8.65 -9.61
N TYR A 85 1.49 -9.41 -8.51
CA TYR A 85 0.34 -9.38 -7.58
C TYR A 85 0.23 -8.03 -6.88
N GLU A 86 1.33 -7.47 -6.44
CA GLU A 86 1.34 -6.16 -5.81
C GLU A 86 0.84 -5.08 -6.77
N GLY A 87 1.23 -5.17 -8.05
CA GLY A 87 0.74 -4.27 -9.08
C GLY A 87 -0.76 -4.40 -9.30
N LEU A 88 -1.29 -5.63 -9.27
CA LEU A 88 -2.73 -5.84 -9.39
C LEU A 88 -3.49 -5.23 -8.21
N VAL A 89 -2.98 -5.42 -7.00
CA VAL A 89 -3.59 -4.83 -5.80
C VAL A 89 -3.54 -3.31 -5.87
N ALA A 90 -2.41 -2.75 -6.31
CA ALA A 90 -2.28 -1.31 -6.49
C ALA A 90 -3.31 -0.77 -7.49
N LEU A 91 -3.52 -1.49 -8.59
CA LEU A 91 -4.51 -1.11 -9.59
C LEU A 91 -5.92 -1.14 -9.01
N LEU A 92 -6.26 -2.17 -8.22
CA LEU A 92 -7.56 -2.27 -7.60
C LEU A 92 -7.83 -1.08 -6.67
N PHE A 93 -6.86 -0.69 -5.84
CA PHE A 93 -7.01 0.48 -4.99
C PHE A 93 -7.07 1.77 -5.79
N ALA A 94 -6.31 1.87 -6.88
CA ALA A 94 -6.34 3.04 -7.75
C ALA A 94 -7.70 3.21 -8.43
N LEU A 95 -8.36 2.10 -8.80
CA LEU A 95 -9.70 2.15 -9.37
C LEU A 95 -10.77 2.40 -8.31
N LEU A 96 -10.57 1.86 -7.11
CA LEU A 96 -11.50 2.06 -6.00
C LEU A 96 -11.51 3.52 -5.56
N HIS A 97 -10.38 4.19 -5.60
CA HIS A 97 -10.23 5.58 -5.15
C HIS A 97 -11.25 6.52 -5.79
N PRO A 98 -11.36 6.61 -7.14
CA PRO A 98 -12.36 7.50 -7.73
C PRO A 98 -13.80 7.01 -7.59
N THR A 99 -14.02 5.69 -7.45
CA THR A 99 -15.39 5.15 -7.34
C THR A 99 -16.03 5.47 -6.00
N LEU A 100 -15.26 5.84 -4.98
CA LEU A 100 -15.75 6.20 -3.66
C LEU A 100 -16.17 7.69 -3.58
N LEU A 101 -15.96 8.43 -4.64
CA LEU A 101 -16.48 9.81 -4.73
C LEU A 101 -17.99 9.84 -4.96
#